data_8b061062225c6f726a88d69dece6a5df
#
_entry.id   8b061062225c6f726a88d69dece6a5df
#
_cell.length_a   1.000
_cell.length_b   1.000
_cell.length_c   1.000
_cell.angle_alpha   90.00
_cell.angle_beta   90.00
_cell.angle_gamma   90.00
#
_symmetry.space_group_name_H-M   'P 1'
#
loop_
_entity.id
_entity.type
_entity.pdbx_description
1 polymer ?
#
loop_
_entity_poly.entity_id
_entity_poly.type
_entity_poly.pdbx_seq_one_letter_code
_entity_poly.pdbx_strand_id
1 'polypeptide(L)'
;MSKIKMRDEQKGVFFLSVIFLIIVFVIVIMSISLKNDTVSEKIADDQVIRFLTVVDDNNGSAVFSNLLILYPVSNKAVVVNIPGNIGAIYQSLGRVDRIDDVYKEKGIEIYKKEVETLLGCNIPFYSVIKLNDF
;
A
#
# COMPACT_ATOMS: atom_id res chain seq x y z
N MET A 1 30.31 -16.90 46.95
CA MET A 1 29.46 -16.05 46.09
C MET A 1 28.78 -15.02 46.98
N SER A 2 29.27 -13.77 46.95
CA SER A 2 28.73 -12.65 47.72
C SER A 2 27.42 -12.21 47.12
N LYS A 3 26.28 -12.39 47.83
CA LYS A 3 24.99 -11.82 47.46
C LYS A 3 25.05 -10.32 47.77
N ILE A 4 25.14 -9.50 46.74
CA ILE A 4 25.02 -8.03 46.86
C ILE A 4 23.60 -7.74 47.31
N LYS A 5 23.40 -7.39 48.56
CA LYS A 5 22.11 -6.97 49.12
C LYS A 5 21.92 -5.51 48.76
N MET A 6 21.22 -5.25 47.62
CA MET A 6 20.86 -3.90 47.21
C MET A 6 19.92 -3.27 48.24
N ARG A 7 20.20 -2.04 48.63
CA ARG A 7 19.30 -1.22 49.47
C ARG A 7 18.03 -0.92 48.69
N ASP A 8 16.89 -0.77 49.37
CA ASP A 8 15.59 -0.61 48.67
C ASP A 8 15.52 0.63 47.77
N GLU A 9 16.24 1.68 48.11
CA GLU A 9 16.45 2.85 47.26
C GLU A 9 17.16 2.53 45.94
N GLN A 10 18.16 1.64 45.99
CA GLN A 10 18.88 1.21 44.78
C GLN A 10 18.02 0.34 43.86
N LYS A 11 17.11 -0.45 44.43
CA LYS A 11 16.14 -1.23 43.64
C LYS A 11 15.14 -0.33 42.92
N GLY A 12 14.67 0.77 43.56
CA GLY A 12 13.79 1.74 42.95
C GLY A 12 14.44 2.43 41.74
N VAL A 13 15.68 2.92 41.89
CA VAL A 13 16.45 3.55 40.83
C VAL A 13 16.72 2.58 39.69
N PHE A 14 17.08 1.33 40.00
CA PHE A 14 17.29 0.28 38.99
C PHE A 14 16.00 0.00 38.17
N PHE A 15 14.86 -0.12 38.86
CA PHE A 15 13.56 -0.36 38.20
C PHE A 15 13.16 0.80 37.28
N LEU A 16 13.38 2.03 37.74
CA LEU A 16 13.10 3.23 36.95
C LEU A 16 14.00 3.33 35.72
N SER A 17 15.29 2.96 35.85
CA SER A 17 16.24 2.88 34.74
C SER A 17 15.82 1.84 33.68
N VAL A 18 15.32 0.66 34.10
CA VAL A 18 14.84 -0.37 33.20
C VAL A 18 13.60 0.10 32.43
N ILE A 19 12.64 0.75 33.11
CA ILE A 19 11.46 1.31 32.45
C ILE A 19 11.86 2.37 31.42
N PHE A 20 12.78 3.26 31.76
CA PHE A 20 13.26 4.29 30.85
C PHE A 20 13.91 3.68 29.59
N LEU A 21 14.70 2.61 29.77
CA LEU A 21 15.37 1.90 28.67
C LEU A 21 14.34 1.23 27.73
N ILE A 22 13.27 0.66 28.29
CA ILE A 22 12.17 0.08 27.50
C ILE A 22 11.46 1.17 26.67
N ILE A 23 11.17 2.33 27.29
CA ILE A 23 10.51 3.43 26.60
C ILE A 23 11.37 3.93 25.42
N VAL A 24 12.67 4.14 25.64
CA VAL A 24 13.60 4.54 24.59
C VAL A 24 13.64 3.50 23.46
N PHE A 25 13.66 2.22 23.79
CA PHE A 25 13.66 1.12 22.82
C PHE A 25 12.39 1.10 21.96
N VAL A 26 11.22 1.31 22.58
CA VAL A 26 9.93 1.41 21.86
C VAL A 26 9.93 2.61 20.91
N ILE A 27 10.42 3.78 21.37
CA ILE A 27 10.51 4.98 20.53
C ILE A 27 11.41 4.74 19.32
N VAL A 28 12.56 4.07 19.51
CA VAL A 28 13.49 3.75 18.42
C VAL A 28 12.83 2.81 17.41
N ILE A 29 12.15 1.76 17.87
CA ILE A 29 11.43 0.83 16.97
C ILE A 29 10.33 1.57 16.19
N MET A 30 9.52 2.38 16.86
CA MET A 30 8.49 3.17 16.18
C MET A 30 9.09 4.14 15.15
N SER A 31 10.21 4.78 15.47
CA SER A 31 10.90 5.70 14.54
C SER A 31 11.45 4.99 13.30
N ILE A 32 11.92 3.75 13.44
CA ILE A 32 12.40 2.92 12.32
C ILE A 32 11.21 2.45 11.48
N SER A 33 10.10 2.01 12.12
CA SER A 33 8.90 1.56 11.41
C SER A 33 8.23 2.68 10.60
N LEU A 34 8.22 3.91 11.12
CA LEU A 34 7.67 5.07 10.42
C LEU A 34 8.53 5.56 9.24
N LYS A 35 9.84 5.24 9.23
CA LYS A 35 10.72 5.59 8.10
C LYS A 35 10.55 4.69 6.88
N ASN A 36 9.91 3.53 7.03
CA ASN A 36 9.69 2.59 5.93
C ASN A 36 8.37 2.83 5.18
N ASP A 37 7.87 4.05 5.16
CA ASP A 37 6.73 4.40 4.34
C ASP A 37 7.16 4.53 2.88
N THR A 38 6.85 3.50 2.09
CA THR A 38 7.20 3.41 0.66
C THR A 38 6.66 4.59 -0.16
N VAL A 39 5.58 5.21 0.30
CA VAL A 39 5.01 6.39 -0.36
C VAL A 39 5.87 7.63 -0.08
N SER A 40 6.25 7.84 1.19
CA SER A 40 7.11 8.97 1.59
C SER A 40 8.49 8.89 0.93
N GLU A 41 9.06 7.69 0.80
CA GLU A 41 10.33 7.48 0.10
C GLU A 41 10.22 7.83 -1.39
N LYS A 42 9.14 7.39 -2.06
CA LYS A 42 8.90 7.73 -3.48
C LYS A 42 8.64 9.21 -3.72
N ILE A 43 8.00 9.89 -2.77
CA ILE A 43 7.83 11.35 -2.84
C ILE A 43 9.16 12.08 -2.67
N ALA A 44 10.01 11.62 -1.75
CA ALA A 44 11.32 12.21 -1.50
C ALA A 44 12.29 12.02 -2.69
N ASP A 45 12.20 10.87 -3.37
CA ASP A 45 13.02 10.55 -4.55
C ASP A 45 12.46 11.12 -5.87
N ASP A 46 11.46 11.98 -5.79
CA ASP A 46 10.87 12.66 -6.96
C ASP A 46 10.22 11.72 -7.98
N GLN A 47 9.85 10.53 -7.53
CA GLN A 47 9.29 9.52 -8.38
C GLN A 47 7.80 9.73 -8.64
N VAL A 48 7.38 9.41 -9.86
CA VAL A 48 5.96 9.40 -10.21
C VAL A 48 5.23 8.33 -9.41
N ILE A 49 4.21 8.74 -8.66
CA ILE A 49 3.36 7.84 -7.89
C ILE A 49 2.18 7.43 -8.75
N ARG A 50 1.94 6.13 -8.87
CA ARG A 50 0.79 5.57 -9.59
C ARG A 50 -0.06 4.77 -8.62
N PHE A 51 -1.34 5.07 -8.60
CA PHE A 51 -2.31 4.48 -7.70
C PHE A 51 -3.56 4.06 -8.46
N LEU A 52 -3.85 2.77 -8.48
CA LEU A 52 -5.05 2.22 -9.12
C LEU A 52 -6.18 2.14 -8.10
N THR A 53 -7.32 2.75 -8.42
CA THR A 53 -8.56 2.61 -7.66
C THR A 53 -9.55 1.80 -8.47
N VAL A 54 -10.13 0.77 -7.87
CA VAL A 54 -11.19 -0.04 -8.46
C VAL A 54 -12.40 0.02 -7.55
N VAL A 55 -13.57 0.27 -8.11
CA VAL A 55 -14.85 0.19 -7.40
C VAL A 55 -15.55 -1.10 -7.79
N ASP A 56 -15.81 -1.92 -6.78
CA ASP A 56 -16.44 -3.25 -6.86
C ASP A 56 -17.93 -3.14 -6.53
N ASP A 57 -18.80 -3.81 -7.30
CA ASP A 57 -20.25 -3.85 -7.11
C ASP A 57 -20.72 -4.81 -6.00
N ASN A 58 -19.80 -5.35 -5.20
CA ASN A 58 -19.99 -6.39 -4.18
C ASN A 58 -20.30 -7.80 -4.74
N ASN A 59 -20.45 -7.93 -6.06
CA ASN A 59 -20.61 -9.21 -6.75
C ASN A 59 -19.32 -9.65 -7.44
N GLY A 60 -18.21 -8.94 -7.17
CA GLY A 60 -16.91 -9.21 -7.77
C GLY A 60 -16.77 -8.66 -9.18
N SER A 61 -17.57 -7.65 -9.56
CA SER A 61 -17.42 -6.97 -10.84
C SER A 61 -16.94 -5.54 -10.63
N ALA A 62 -15.98 -5.10 -11.44
CA ALA A 62 -15.51 -3.72 -11.42
C ALA A 62 -16.53 -2.80 -12.09
N VAL A 63 -17.09 -1.87 -11.33
CA VAL A 63 -18.02 -0.85 -11.84
C VAL A 63 -17.26 0.20 -12.63
N PHE A 64 -16.16 0.68 -12.07
CA PHE A 64 -15.20 1.53 -12.76
C PHE A 64 -13.82 1.42 -12.11
N SER A 65 -12.81 1.81 -12.85
CA SER A 65 -11.44 1.91 -12.35
C SER A 65 -10.73 3.14 -12.88
N ASN A 66 -9.91 3.73 -12.03
CA ASN A 66 -9.13 4.91 -12.33
C ASN A 66 -7.68 4.72 -11.91
N LEU A 67 -6.76 5.13 -12.76
CA LEU A 67 -5.35 5.27 -12.43
C LEU A 67 -5.04 6.73 -12.13
N LEU A 68 -4.72 7.02 -10.88
CA LEU A 68 -4.20 8.31 -10.44
C LEU A 68 -2.68 8.32 -10.59
N ILE A 69 -2.17 9.31 -11.30
CA ILE A 69 -0.73 9.52 -11.51
C ILE A 69 -0.38 10.87 -10.88
N LEU A 70 0.48 10.84 -9.88
CA LEU A 70 0.93 12.04 -9.16
C LEU A 70 2.39 12.35 -9.56
N TYR A 71 2.64 13.63 -9.82
CA TYR A 71 3.95 14.20 -10.10
C TYR A 71 4.31 15.17 -8.97
N PRO A 72 4.94 14.72 -7.88
CA PRO A 72 5.14 15.53 -6.67
C PRO A 72 5.90 16.83 -6.93
N VAL A 73 6.98 16.78 -7.68
CA VAL A 73 7.82 17.95 -8.00
C VAL A 73 7.06 19.04 -8.74
N SER A 74 6.29 18.66 -9.73
CA SER A 74 5.52 19.61 -10.53
C SER A 74 4.18 19.98 -9.94
N ASN A 75 3.80 19.40 -8.80
CA ASN A 75 2.50 19.53 -8.15
C ASN A 75 1.33 19.28 -9.13
N LYS A 76 1.50 18.27 -9.99
CA LYS A 76 0.48 17.89 -11.00
C LYS A 76 -0.06 16.50 -10.69
N ALA A 77 -1.34 16.32 -11.02
CA ALA A 77 -2.01 15.04 -10.95
C ALA A 77 -2.76 14.78 -12.26
N VAL A 78 -2.77 13.52 -12.69
CA VAL A 78 -3.53 13.05 -13.84
C VAL A 78 -4.39 11.89 -13.40
N VAL A 79 -5.65 11.87 -13.81
CA VAL A 79 -6.55 10.73 -13.60
C VAL A 79 -6.84 10.13 -14.97
N VAL A 80 -6.51 8.84 -15.11
CA VAL A 80 -6.81 8.05 -16.30
C VAL A 80 -7.95 7.11 -15.96
N ASN A 81 -9.09 7.30 -16.59
CA ASN A 81 -10.22 6.38 -16.48
C ASN A 81 -9.92 5.12 -17.33
N ILE A 82 -10.17 3.94 -16.75
CA ILE A 82 -10.00 2.66 -17.42
C ILE A 82 -11.40 2.06 -17.62
N PRO A 83 -11.96 2.19 -18.84
CA PRO A 83 -13.28 1.61 -19.13
C PRO A 83 -13.24 0.08 -19.03
N GLY A 84 -14.21 -0.52 -18.34
CA GLY A 84 -14.29 -1.97 -18.15
C GLY A 84 -14.45 -2.76 -19.45
N ASN A 85 -14.95 -2.12 -20.50
CA ASN A 85 -15.17 -2.73 -21.81
C ASN A 85 -13.97 -2.70 -22.77
N ILE A 86 -12.77 -2.40 -22.27
CA ILE A 86 -11.54 -2.50 -23.09
C ILE A 86 -11.34 -3.95 -23.48
N GLY A 87 -11.45 -4.21 -24.79
CA GLY A 87 -11.19 -5.53 -25.38
C GLY A 87 -9.73 -5.70 -25.75
N ALA A 88 -9.12 -6.78 -25.30
CA ALA A 88 -7.76 -7.17 -25.65
C ALA A 88 -7.56 -8.68 -25.52
N ILE A 89 -6.42 -9.18 -25.97
CA ILE A 89 -5.99 -10.55 -25.64
C ILE A 89 -5.35 -10.48 -24.26
N TYR A 90 -6.07 -10.96 -23.23
CA TYR A 90 -5.55 -11.02 -21.89
C TYR A 90 -4.86 -12.36 -21.65
N GLN A 91 -3.55 -12.29 -21.31
CA GLN A 91 -2.75 -13.51 -21.09
C GLN A 91 -3.32 -14.34 -19.94
N SER A 92 -3.86 -13.68 -18.94
CA SER A 92 -4.48 -14.31 -17.77
C SER A 92 -5.74 -15.11 -18.09
N LEU A 93 -6.48 -14.74 -19.14
CA LEU A 93 -7.68 -15.44 -19.62
C LEU A 93 -7.39 -16.37 -20.81
N GLY A 94 -6.29 -16.16 -21.52
CA GLY A 94 -5.92 -16.90 -22.72
C GLY A 94 -6.85 -16.69 -23.92
N ARG A 95 -7.63 -15.60 -23.90
CA ARG A 95 -8.62 -15.27 -24.94
C ARG A 95 -8.80 -13.76 -25.10
N VAL A 96 -9.45 -13.36 -26.20
CA VAL A 96 -9.94 -11.99 -26.36
C VAL A 96 -11.14 -11.82 -25.44
N ASP A 97 -11.08 -10.84 -24.56
CA ASP A 97 -12.17 -10.54 -23.62
C ASP A 97 -12.12 -9.07 -23.17
N ARG A 98 -13.00 -8.69 -22.24
CA ARG A 98 -13.05 -7.38 -21.63
C ARG A 98 -12.17 -7.35 -20.39
N ILE A 99 -11.65 -6.18 -20.03
CA ILE A 99 -10.78 -6.06 -18.86
C ILE A 99 -11.55 -6.24 -17.55
N ASP A 100 -12.86 -5.88 -17.49
CA ASP A 100 -13.70 -6.12 -16.32
C ASP A 100 -13.94 -7.62 -16.06
N ASP A 101 -13.91 -8.47 -17.10
CA ASP A 101 -13.98 -9.93 -16.95
C ASP A 101 -12.68 -10.48 -16.33
N VAL A 102 -11.53 -9.87 -16.59
CA VAL A 102 -10.29 -10.22 -15.88
C VAL A 102 -10.43 -9.97 -14.38
N TYR A 103 -10.98 -8.83 -13.98
CA TYR A 103 -11.23 -8.53 -12.57
C TYR A 103 -12.16 -9.57 -11.95
N LYS A 104 -13.27 -9.87 -12.62
CA LYS A 104 -14.30 -10.79 -12.16
C LYS A 104 -13.80 -12.24 -12.01
N GLU A 105 -13.01 -12.73 -12.98
CA GLU A 105 -12.54 -14.11 -12.97
C GLU A 105 -11.25 -14.33 -12.18
N LYS A 106 -10.37 -13.34 -12.13
CA LYS A 106 -9.01 -13.48 -11.59
C LYS A 106 -8.69 -12.56 -10.41
N GLY A 107 -9.56 -11.60 -10.11
CA GLY A 107 -9.39 -10.67 -9.00
C GLY A 107 -8.41 -9.55 -9.26
N ILE A 108 -8.22 -8.70 -8.24
CA ILE A 108 -7.49 -7.43 -8.35
C ILE A 108 -6.02 -7.57 -8.72
N GLU A 109 -5.31 -8.57 -8.22
CA GLU A 109 -3.87 -8.72 -8.47
C GLU A 109 -3.56 -8.98 -9.95
N ILE A 110 -4.35 -9.84 -10.58
CA ILE A 110 -4.21 -10.14 -12.00
C ILE A 110 -4.74 -8.99 -12.85
N TYR A 111 -5.88 -8.40 -12.46
CA TYR A 111 -6.41 -7.21 -13.11
C TYR A 111 -5.38 -6.08 -13.16
N LYS A 112 -4.71 -5.78 -12.04
CA LYS A 112 -3.64 -4.79 -11.96
C LYS A 112 -2.53 -5.07 -12.97
N LYS A 113 -2.07 -6.33 -13.06
CA LYS A 113 -1.01 -6.73 -14.01
C LYS A 113 -1.43 -6.52 -15.47
N GLU A 114 -2.67 -6.83 -15.81
CA GLU A 114 -3.17 -6.59 -17.17
C GLU A 114 -3.29 -5.09 -17.46
N VAL A 115 -3.70 -4.27 -16.49
CA VAL A 115 -3.69 -2.81 -16.61
C VAL A 115 -2.27 -2.28 -16.78
N GLU A 116 -1.30 -2.77 -16.03
CA GLU A 116 0.12 -2.44 -16.18
C GLU A 116 0.63 -2.74 -17.60
N THR A 117 0.22 -3.88 -18.13
CA THR A 117 0.57 -4.30 -19.50
C THR A 117 -0.07 -3.39 -20.54
N LEU A 118 -1.37 -3.06 -20.39
CA LEU A 118 -2.09 -2.18 -21.31
C LEU A 118 -1.52 -0.76 -21.35
N LEU A 119 -1.13 -0.23 -20.20
CA LEU A 119 -0.65 1.14 -20.06
C LEU A 119 0.86 1.27 -20.18
N GLY A 120 1.58 0.14 -20.22
CA GLY A 120 3.05 0.11 -20.30
C GLY A 120 3.72 0.74 -19.07
N CYS A 121 3.10 0.67 -17.89
CA CYS A 121 3.62 1.30 -16.68
C CYS A 121 3.44 0.42 -15.45
N ASN A 122 4.37 0.49 -14.49
CA ASN A 122 4.25 -0.20 -13.22
C ASN A 122 3.31 0.55 -12.27
N ILE A 123 2.41 -0.16 -11.59
CA ILE A 123 1.42 0.37 -10.65
C ILE A 123 1.69 -0.23 -9.26
N PRO A 124 2.50 0.44 -8.42
CA PRO A 124 2.92 -0.12 -7.13
C PRO A 124 1.80 -0.15 -6.09
N PHE A 125 0.78 0.70 -6.22
CA PHE A 125 -0.28 0.84 -5.23
C PHE A 125 -1.65 0.66 -5.86
N TYR A 126 -2.57 0.03 -5.11
CA TYR A 126 -3.98 -0.06 -5.51
C TYR A 126 -4.90 -0.04 -4.29
N SER A 127 -6.15 0.27 -4.53
CA SER A 127 -7.25 0.16 -3.57
C SER A 127 -8.49 -0.38 -4.25
N VAL A 128 -9.22 -1.23 -3.54
CA VAL A 128 -10.55 -1.69 -3.94
C VAL A 128 -11.56 -1.12 -2.97
N ILE A 129 -12.55 -0.41 -3.49
CA ILE A 129 -13.63 0.19 -2.74
C ILE A 129 -14.90 -0.57 -3.08
N LYS A 130 -15.61 -1.10 -2.09
CA LYS A 130 -16.87 -1.78 -2.29
C LYS A 130 -18.02 -0.80 -2.21
N LEU A 131 -19.03 -0.96 -3.09
CA LEU A 131 -20.20 -0.06 -3.10
C LEU A 131 -20.97 -0.05 -1.78
N ASN A 132 -20.90 -1.11 -0.98
CA ASN A 132 -21.53 -1.14 0.34
C ASN A 132 -20.77 -0.37 1.43
N ASP A 133 -19.58 0.14 1.14
CA ASP A 133 -18.77 0.89 2.11
C ASP A 133 -19.17 2.40 2.14
N PHE A 134 -20.23 2.76 1.42
CA PHE A 134 -20.80 4.12 1.36
C PHE A 134 -22.20 4.14 2.06
#